data_b4b4b79ccb5dc0859233ac5d3b178406
#
_entry.id   b4b4b79ccb5dc0859233ac5d3b178406
#
_cell.length_a   1.000
_cell.length_b   1.000
_cell.length_c   1.000
_cell.angle_alpha   90.00
_cell.angle_beta   90.00
_cell.angle_gamma   90.00
#
_symmetry.space_group_name_H-M   'P 1'
#
loop_
_entity.id
_entity.type
_entity.pdbx_description
1 polymer ?
#
loop_
_entity_poly.entity_id
_entity_poly.type
_entity_poly.pdbx_seq_one_letter_code
_entity_poly.pdbx_strand_id
1 'polypeptide(L)'
;MATQIEHTVEEKEGVVIRFAGDSGDGMQLLGDRFTNATAILGNDLVTLPDFPAEIRAPAGTLAGVSAFQIHFAARDIVTPGDSPNVLVALNPAALKANIKALDKGGVLIVNSDAFSERNLEKAGYPANPLEDGTLSGYQVFEVPMTSMTLRATEHVGLTKKEAERCKNMFALGLLSWMFSRPTDVTIEWVEQRFSGKAQLLDANMSAFKAGYNFGETTELFAHHYAVRPAPAMPGTYRNITGATALAWGIIAASVRSGLRIFYASYPITPASEILHELSKRKNFGVQTLQAEDEIAAAGMALGASFAGQLGVTGTSGPGLDLKQETIGLALALELPMLVVDVMRAGPSTGMPTKTEQSDLFAVLYGRHGESPIPVVAAYTPSSCFETAVEAVRIAVKYRTPVALLSDTYLANSSEPWLIPDVESLPTIEPRFATAPNHDDGFMPYLRDENLARPWAPPGTPGLQHQIGGLEKEDVTGHISYEAENHERMTHLRQAKIERIAADIPLLEVDDPSGEAGLLVLGWGSTYGVVRAAAFRAREAGHKVATAHLVHINPLPRNTGDVVAAYRKVLIPEMNLGQLAMIVRSKFLVDADSFAKVQGQPILTHELEDEIARRA
;
A
#
# COMPACT_ATOMS: atom_id res chain seq x y z
N MET A 1 -35.84 37.28 15.68
CA MET A 1 -36.07 36.08 14.88
C MET A 1 -34.75 35.82 14.19
N ALA A 2 -34.05 34.75 14.56
CA ALA A 2 -32.87 34.36 13.79
C ALA A 2 -33.40 33.83 12.46
N THR A 3 -33.00 34.46 11.37
CA THR A 3 -33.26 33.95 10.02
C THR A 3 -32.56 32.59 9.93
N GLN A 4 -33.32 31.52 9.80
CA GLN A 4 -32.77 30.19 9.55
C GLN A 4 -32.12 30.26 8.16
N ILE A 5 -30.82 30.07 8.09
CA ILE A 5 -30.08 30.00 6.81
C ILE A 5 -30.51 28.69 6.17
N GLU A 6 -31.20 28.76 5.04
CA GLU A 6 -31.52 27.55 4.25
C GLU A 6 -30.32 27.18 3.39
N HIS A 7 -29.52 26.20 3.84
CA HIS A 7 -28.50 25.57 3.01
C HIS A 7 -29.13 24.51 2.11
N THR A 8 -28.81 24.54 0.82
CA THR A 8 -29.29 23.54 -0.11
C THR A 8 -28.33 22.35 -0.15
N VAL A 9 -28.88 21.13 -0.24
CA VAL A 9 -28.09 19.89 -0.43
C VAL A 9 -27.83 19.72 -1.92
N GLU A 10 -26.56 19.64 -2.31
CA GLU A 10 -26.16 19.32 -3.66
C GLU A 10 -25.66 17.86 -3.70
N GLU A 11 -26.33 17.01 -4.48
CA GLU A 11 -25.87 15.64 -4.68
C GLU A 11 -24.67 15.59 -5.64
N LYS A 12 -23.61 14.90 -5.23
CA LYS A 12 -22.42 14.61 -6.04
C LYS A 12 -22.29 13.12 -6.26
N GLU A 13 -21.85 12.71 -7.44
CA GLU A 13 -21.52 11.31 -7.73
C GLU A 13 -20.24 10.87 -7.02
N GLY A 14 -19.24 11.73 -6.96
CA GLY A 14 -17.99 11.52 -6.26
C GLY A 14 -17.26 12.83 -5.97
N VAL A 15 -16.36 12.80 -5.01
CA VAL A 15 -15.58 13.96 -4.56
C VAL A 15 -14.16 13.53 -4.21
N VAL A 16 -13.18 14.36 -4.59
CA VAL A 16 -11.79 14.23 -4.17
C VAL A 16 -11.44 15.40 -3.26
N ILE A 17 -11.08 15.11 -2.02
CA ILE A 17 -10.67 16.11 -1.03
C ILE A 17 -9.21 15.92 -0.67
N ARG A 18 -8.43 17.00 -0.65
CA ARG A 18 -7.06 17.00 -0.15
C ARG A 18 -6.93 17.90 1.07
N PHE A 19 -6.45 17.35 2.17
CA PHE A 19 -6.12 18.06 3.41
C PHE A 19 -4.62 18.31 3.42
N ALA A 20 -4.18 19.52 3.75
CA ALA A 20 -2.76 19.87 3.80
C ALA A 20 -2.46 20.81 4.98
N GLY A 21 -1.36 20.54 5.67
CA GLY A 21 -0.88 21.30 6.82
C GLY A 21 0.56 20.91 7.17
N ASP A 22 1.09 21.42 8.27
CA ASP A 22 2.35 20.94 8.80
C ASP A 22 2.23 19.52 9.37
N SER A 23 3.33 18.78 9.45
CA SER A 23 3.36 17.43 10.01
C SER A 23 2.80 17.34 11.44
N GLY A 24 2.85 18.45 12.21
CA GLY A 24 2.29 18.58 13.55
C GLY A 24 0.80 18.96 13.60
N ASP A 25 0.18 19.30 12.48
CA ASP A 25 -1.22 19.73 12.41
C ASP A 25 -2.23 18.58 12.41
N GLY A 26 -1.76 17.33 12.34
CA GLY A 26 -2.59 16.13 12.43
C GLY A 26 -3.37 15.83 11.15
N MET A 27 -2.82 16.12 9.97
CA MET A 27 -3.50 15.88 8.68
C MET A 27 -3.83 14.42 8.44
N GLN A 28 -2.94 13.51 8.80
CA GLN A 28 -3.18 12.07 8.68
C GLN A 28 -4.34 11.62 9.58
N LEU A 29 -4.42 12.16 10.81
CA LEU A 29 -5.53 11.88 11.73
C LEU A 29 -6.86 12.42 11.19
N LEU A 30 -6.88 13.66 10.69
CA LEU A 30 -8.06 14.27 10.09
C LEU A 30 -8.56 13.43 8.92
N GLY A 31 -7.65 13.09 8.00
CA GLY A 31 -7.95 12.26 6.84
C GLY A 31 -8.50 10.89 7.22
N ASP A 32 -7.85 10.19 8.15
CA ASP A 32 -8.28 8.88 8.64
C ASP A 32 -9.68 8.94 9.29
N ARG A 33 -9.96 9.95 10.11
CA ARG A 33 -11.30 10.09 10.73
C ARG A 33 -12.38 10.41 9.71
N PHE A 34 -12.12 11.30 8.77
CA PHE A 34 -13.03 11.59 7.68
C PHE A 34 -13.29 10.36 6.81
N THR A 35 -12.22 9.58 6.52
CA THR A 35 -12.31 8.32 5.79
C THR A 35 -13.21 7.31 6.49
N ASN A 36 -13.05 7.14 7.82
CA ASN A 36 -13.90 6.21 8.57
C ASN A 36 -15.38 6.61 8.58
N ALA A 37 -15.68 7.88 8.75
CA ALA A 37 -17.06 8.38 8.67
C ALA A 37 -17.66 8.16 7.27
N THR A 38 -16.84 8.32 6.22
CA THR A 38 -17.22 8.09 4.82
C THR A 38 -17.46 6.60 4.53
N ALA A 39 -16.59 5.71 5.02
CA ALA A 39 -16.75 4.26 4.88
C ALA A 39 -18.02 3.74 5.55
N ILE A 40 -18.35 4.24 6.77
CA ILE A 40 -19.58 3.86 7.49
C ILE A 40 -20.84 4.31 6.77
N LEU A 41 -20.79 5.45 6.07
CA LEU A 41 -21.90 5.88 5.21
C LEU A 41 -22.11 4.95 4.00
N GLY A 42 -21.14 4.09 3.70
CA GLY A 42 -21.21 3.11 2.61
C GLY A 42 -20.74 3.64 1.26
N ASN A 43 -20.00 4.75 1.22
CA ASN A 43 -19.33 5.15 0.01
C ASN A 43 -18.16 4.20 -0.31
N ASP A 44 -17.89 3.97 -1.59
CA ASP A 44 -16.59 3.46 -1.99
C ASP A 44 -15.55 4.56 -1.92
N LEU A 45 -14.31 4.20 -1.54
CA LEU A 45 -13.27 5.20 -1.30
C LEU A 45 -11.86 4.63 -1.54
N VAL A 46 -10.96 5.52 -1.93
CA VAL A 46 -9.50 5.26 -1.98
C VAL A 46 -8.76 6.45 -1.39
N THR A 47 -7.76 6.19 -0.55
CA THR A 47 -6.96 7.25 0.08
C THR A 47 -5.54 7.34 -0.48
N LEU A 48 -4.92 8.52 -0.35
CA LEU A 48 -3.51 8.76 -0.65
C LEU A 48 -2.89 9.64 0.45
N PRO A 49 -2.35 9.03 1.50
CA PRO A 49 -1.55 9.75 2.48
C PRO A 49 -0.24 10.27 1.85
N ASP A 50 0.10 11.52 2.12
CA ASP A 50 1.31 12.16 1.64
C ASP A 50 2.09 12.71 2.83
N PHE A 51 3.18 12.03 3.17
CA PHE A 51 4.02 12.37 4.30
C PHE A 51 5.07 13.42 3.92
N PRO A 52 5.52 14.26 4.87
CA PRO A 52 6.49 15.30 4.59
C PRO A 52 7.80 14.73 4.07
N ALA A 53 8.48 15.48 3.22
CA ALA A 53 9.80 15.13 2.71
C ALA A 53 10.84 15.04 3.85
N GLU A 54 10.68 15.87 4.87
CA GLU A 54 11.53 15.94 6.05
C GLU A 54 10.69 15.87 7.33
N ILE A 55 10.84 14.80 8.11
CA ILE A 55 10.03 14.56 9.34
C ILE A 55 10.27 15.65 10.40
N ARG A 56 11.43 16.31 10.40
CA ARG A 56 11.80 17.36 11.36
C ARG A 56 12.00 18.74 10.71
N ALA A 57 11.41 18.95 9.55
CA ALA A 57 11.44 20.28 8.93
C ALA A 57 10.82 21.34 9.85
N PRO A 58 11.31 22.59 9.84
CA PRO A 58 10.69 23.67 10.58
C PRO A 58 9.23 23.88 10.15
N ALA A 59 8.36 24.09 11.12
CA ALA A 59 6.95 24.36 10.86
C ALA A 59 6.75 25.60 9.97
N GLY A 60 5.85 25.50 9.00
CA GLY A 60 5.57 26.56 8.02
C GLY A 60 6.50 26.56 6.81
N THR A 61 7.34 25.53 6.63
CA THR A 61 8.18 25.36 5.42
C THR A 61 7.62 24.31 4.50
N LEU A 62 7.91 24.40 3.20
CA LEU A 62 7.41 23.44 2.19
C LEU A 62 7.84 21.99 2.47
N ALA A 63 9.05 21.79 2.99
CA ALA A 63 9.59 20.47 3.30
C ALA A 63 8.84 19.76 4.44
N GLY A 64 8.15 20.51 5.33
CA GLY A 64 7.38 20.00 6.47
C GLY A 64 5.89 19.78 6.17
N VAL A 65 5.43 20.01 4.94
CA VAL A 65 4.02 19.85 4.57
C VAL A 65 3.66 18.38 4.54
N SER A 66 2.60 18.03 5.27
CA SER A 66 1.90 16.75 5.22
C SER A 66 0.56 16.95 4.54
N ALA A 67 0.15 16.00 3.72
CA ALA A 67 -1.16 16.02 3.09
C ALA A 67 -1.84 14.65 3.17
N PHE A 68 -3.15 14.63 2.96
CA PHE A 68 -3.96 13.42 2.89
C PHE A 68 -5.05 13.65 1.84
N GLN A 69 -5.12 12.79 0.85
CA GLN A 69 -6.17 12.84 -0.15
C GLN A 69 -7.13 11.67 0.03
N ILE A 70 -8.41 11.93 -0.12
CA ILE A 70 -9.47 10.92 -0.18
C ILE A 70 -10.31 11.17 -1.42
N HIS A 71 -10.51 10.12 -2.21
CA HIS A 71 -11.54 10.03 -3.23
C HIS A 71 -12.64 9.13 -2.70
N PHE A 72 -13.89 9.58 -2.76
CA PHE A 72 -15.05 8.79 -2.37
C PHE A 72 -16.21 9.03 -3.33
N ALA A 73 -17.00 8.00 -3.61
CA ALA A 73 -18.04 8.06 -4.63
C ALA A 73 -19.24 7.15 -4.32
N ALA A 74 -20.32 7.39 -5.06
CA ALA A 74 -21.53 6.56 -5.09
C ALA A 74 -21.42 5.36 -6.06
N ARG A 75 -20.22 5.08 -6.57
CA ARG A 75 -19.88 3.98 -7.49
C ARG A 75 -18.53 3.40 -7.15
N ASP A 76 -18.21 2.25 -7.74
CA ASP A 76 -16.88 1.61 -7.64
C ASP A 76 -15.80 2.54 -8.16
N ILE A 77 -14.74 2.74 -7.39
CA ILE A 77 -13.57 3.53 -7.70
C ILE A 77 -12.29 2.77 -7.35
N VAL A 78 -11.23 3.03 -8.09
CA VAL A 78 -9.98 2.26 -7.97
C VAL A 78 -8.73 3.15 -7.88
N THR A 79 -8.92 4.48 -7.84
CA THR A 79 -7.82 5.46 -7.74
C THR A 79 -8.14 6.56 -6.73
N PRO A 80 -7.11 7.17 -6.12
CA PRO A 80 -7.31 8.29 -5.19
C PRO A 80 -7.73 9.60 -5.88
N GLY A 81 -7.98 9.57 -7.20
CA GLY A 81 -8.30 10.75 -8.02
C GLY A 81 -7.06 11.52 -8.48
N ASP A 82 -7.14 12.06 -9.69
CA ASP A 82 -6.02 12.80 -10.31
C ASP A 82 -5.83 14.18 -9.66
N SER A 83 -6.93 14.92 -9.53
CA SER A 83 -6.96 16.27 -8.97
C SER A 83 -8.03 16.38 -7.88
N PRO A 84 -7.77 17.04 -6.75
CA PRO A 84 -8.80 17.31 -5.77
C PRO A 84 -9.81 18.36 -6.28
N ASN A 85 -11.08 18.13 -5.95
CA ASN A 85 -12.13 19.13 -6.13
C ASN A 85 -12.15 20.14 -4.97
N VAL A 86 -11.62 19.71 -3.82
CA VAL A 86 -11.56 20.49 -2.60
C VAL A 86 -10.16 20.40 -1.99
N LEU A 87 -9.55 21.55 -1.71
CA LEU A 87 -8.29 21.66 -0.96
C LEU A 87 -8.55 22.37 0.36
N VAL A 88 -8.18 21.75 1.46
CA VAL A 88 -8.17 22.34 2.80
C VAL A 88 -6.72 22.63 3.18
N ALA A 89 -6.32 23.90 3.25
CA ALA A 89 -4.96 24.32 3.55
C ALA A 89 -4.87 25.03 4.90
N LEU A 90 -4.19 24.42 5.87
CA LEU A 90 -4.11 24.95 7.22
C LEU A 90 -3.09 26.09 7.41
N ASN A 91 -2.21 26.32 6.41
CA ASN A 91 -1.21 27.37 6.42
C ASN A 91 -0.71 27.72 5.00
N PRO A 92 0.07 28.82 4.82
CA PRO A 92 0.59 29.22 3.50
C PRO A 92 1.48 28.19 2.82
N ALA A 93 2.31 27.44 3.57
CA ALA A 93 3.18 26.41 2.99
C ALA A 93 2.37 25.26 2.40
N ALA A 94 1.32 24.84 3.12
CA ALA A 94 0.37 23.82 2.67
C ALA A 94 -0.37 24.26 1.40
N LEU A 95 -0.81 25.51 1.34
CA LEU A 95 -1.42 26.08 0.14
C LEU A 95 -0.43 26.04 -1.03
N LYS A 96 0.77 26.57 -0.86
CA LYS A 96 1.79 26.65 -1.92
C LYS A 96 2.18 25.30 -2.49
N ALA A 97 2.28 24.29 -1.62
CA ALA A 97 2.67 22.94 -2.03
C ALA A 97 1.56 22.22 -2.83
N ASN A 98 0.28 22.58 -2.62
CA ASN A 98 -0.85 21.78 -3.11
C ASN A 98 -1.77 22.51 -4.10
N ILE A 99 -1.72 23.84 -4.19
CA ILE A 99 -2.67 24.61 -5.01
C ILE A 99 -2.67 24.23 -6.50
N LYS A 100 -1.51 23.83 -7.03
CA LYS A 100 -1.39 23.43 -8.44
C LYS A 100 -2.13 22.15 -8.78
N ALA A 101 -2.41 21.29 -7.78
CA ALA A 101 -3.15 20.06 -7.96
C ALA A 101 -4.66 20.28 -7.92
N LEU A 102 -5.14 21.39 -7.34
CA LEU A 102 -6.57 21.69 -7.23
C LEU A 102 -7.17 21.97 -8.62
N ASP A 103 -8.31 21.37 -8.91
CA ASP A 103 -9.05 21.62 -10.14
C ASP A 103 -9.35 23.13 -10.31
N LYS A 104 -9.35 23.61 -11.54
CA LYS A 104 -9.78 24.99 -11.84
C LYS A 104 -11.25 25.15 -11.46
N GLY A 105 -11.55 26.22 -10.74
CA GLY A 105 -12.88 26.45 -10.15
C GLY A 105 -13.17 25.62 -8.92
N GLY A 106 -12.22 24.81 -8.47
CA GLY A 106 -12.35 23.98 -7.25
C GLY A 106 -12.47 24.81 -5.98
N VAL A 107 -12.90 24.15 -4.92
CA VAL A 107 -13.12 24.74 -3.59
C VAL A 107 -11.80 24.79 -2.82
N LEU A 108 -11.41 25.96 -2.35
CA LEU A 108 -10.25 26.17 -1.49
C LEU A 108 -10.69 26.70 -0.12
N ILE A 109 -10.48 25.91 0.91
CA ILE A 109 -10.76 26.30 2.31
C ILE A 109 -9.40 26.57 2.98
N VAL A 110 -9.20 27.79 3.48
CA VAL A 110 -7.95 28.17 4.14
C VAL A 110 -8.18 28.58 5.59
N ASN A 111 -7.24 28.25 6.47
CA ASN A 111 -7.20 28.81 7.81
C ASN A 111 -6.62 30.23 7.76
N SER A 112 -7.47 31.24 7.66
CA SER A 112 -7.07 32.64 7.48
C SER A 112 -6.14 33.16 8.59
N ASP A 113 -6.31 32.69 9.83
CA ASP A 113 -5.43 33.06 10.97
C ASP A 113 -3.95 32.72 10.77
N ALA A 114 -3.64 31.79 9.86
CA ALA A 114 -2.27 31.35 9.61
C ALA A 114 -1.53 32.21 8.57
N PHE A 115 -2.19 33.14 7.85
CA PHE A 115 -1.63 33.93 6.76
C PHE A 115 -0.98 35.23 7.23
N SER A 116 -0.19 35.17 8.32
CA SER A 116 0.62 36.28 8.81
C SER A 116 1.85 36.51 7.93
N GLU A 117 2.38 37.75 7.90
CA GLU A 117 3.61 38.11 7.15
C GLU A 117 4.75 37.12 7.40
N ARG A 118 5.00 36.77 8.66
CA ARG A 118 6.03 35.79 9.06
C ARG A 118 5.82 34.41 8.42
N ASN A 119 4.60 33.94 8.34
CA ASN A 119 4.30 32.62 7.78
C ASN A 119 4.33 32.65 6.25
N LEU A 120 3.93 33.74 5.64
CA LEU A 120 4.04 34.00 4.20
C LEU A 120 5.52 34.02 3.78
N GLU A 121 6.38 34.75 4.52
CA GLU A 121 7.82 34.77 4.29
C GLU A 121 8.44 33.38 4.39
N LYS A 122 8.14 32.61 5.44
CA LYS A 122 8.61 31.22 5.59
C LYS A 122 8.21 30.31 4.43
N ALA A 123 7.01 30.47 3.92
CA ALA A 123 6.52 29.74 2.76
C ALA A 123 7.08 30.29 1.43
N GLY A 124 7.80 31.45 1.48
CA GLY A 124 8.40 32.10 0.32
C GLY A 124 7.37 32.76 -0.59
N TYR A 125 6.28 33.30 -0.04
CA TYR A 125 5.35 34.16 -0.77
C TYR A 125 5.85 35.60 -0.77
N PRO A 126 5.84 36.28 -1.93
CA PRO A 126 6.20 37.70 -2.03
C PRO A 126 5.09 38.64 -1.55
N ALA A 127 3.83 38.19 -1.59
CA ALA A 127 2.63 38.90 -1.15
C ALA A 127 1.62 37.90 -0.60
N ASN A 128 0.58 38.38 0.07
CA ASN A 128 -0.50 37.53 0.56
C ASN A 128 -1.36 37.02 -0.61
N PRO A 129 -1.38 35.71 -0.92
CA PRO A 129 -2.15 35.17 -2.03
C PRO A 129 -3.67 35.32 -1.85
N LEU A 130 -4.15 35.55 -0.62
CA LEU A 130 -5.56 35.82 -0.36
C LEU A 130 -5.99 37.22 -0.83
N GLU A 131 -5.03 38.15 -1.01
CA GLU A 131 -5.28 39.56 -1.33
C GLU A 131 -4.77 39.96 -2.73
N ASP A 132 -3.82 39.22 -3.30
CA ASP A 132 -3.10 39.60 -4.54
C ASP A 132 -3.80 39.16 -5.85
N GLY A 133 -4.95 38.49 -5.75
CA GLY A 133 -5.75 38.02 -6.87
C GLY A 133 -5.25 36.72 -7.54
N THR A 134 -4.16 36.14 -7.06
CA THR A 134 -3.63 34.87 -7.65
C THR A 134 -4.56 33.70 -7.50
N LEU A 135 -5.49 33.74 -6.55
CA LEU A 135 -6.49 32.70 -6.27
C LEU A 135 -7.84 32.94 -6.94
N SER A 136 -7.99 33.95 -7.82
CA SER A 136 -9.26 34.31 -8.48
C SER A 136 -9.87 33.19 -9.34
N GLY A 137 -9.08 32.18 -9.70
CA GLY A 137 -9.55 30.99 -10.44
C GLY A 137 -10.19 29.91 -9.56
N TYR A 138 -10.32 30.12 -8.25
CA TYR A 138 -10.85 29.16 -7.28
C TYR A 138 -11.98 29.76 -6.45
N GLN A 139 -12.80 28.89 -5.83
CA GLN A 139 -13.80 29.32 -4.83
C GLN A 139 -13.13 29.33 -3.47
N VAL A 140 -12.67 30.52 -3.03
CA VAL A 140 -11.89 30.66 -1.80
C VAL A 140 -12.80 30.92 -0.61
N PHE A 141 -12.65 30.11 0.43
CA PHE A 141 -13.32 30.26 1.72
C PHE A 141 -12.30 30.49 2.83
N GLU A 142 -12.29 31.69 3.37
CA GLU A 142 -11.42 32.10 4.46
C GLU A 142 -12.08 31.80 5.80
N VAL A 143 -11.57 30.81 6.53
CA VAL A 143 -12.12 30.37 7.82
C VAL A 143 -11.09 30.63 8.92
N PRO A 144 -11.42 31.40 9.97
CA PRO A 144 -10.50 31.67 11.08
C PRO A 144 -10.44 30.48 12.06
N MET A 145 -9.95 29.32 11.56
CA MET A 145 -10.01 28.04 12.26
C MET A 145 -9.30 28.07 13.61
N THR A 146 -8.14 28.75 13.69
CA THR A 146 -7.34 28.81 14.93
C THR A 146 -8.07 29.64 16.00
N SER A 147 -8.54 30.83 15.65
CA SER A 147 -9.27 31.72 16.58
C SER A 147 -10.57 31.08 17.07
N MET A 148 -11.32 30.43 16.17
CA MET A 148 -12.54 29.70 16.53
C MET A 148 -12.26 28.50 17.44
N THR A 149 -11.19 27.76 17.19
CA THR A 149 -10.76 26.64 18.05
C THR A 149 -10.38 27.14 19.44
N LEU A 150 -9.57 28.22 19.54
CA LEU A 150 -9.16 28.79 20.83
C LEU A 150 -10.37 29.25 21.64
N ARG A 151 -11.32 29.91 20.99
CA ARG A 151 -12.59 30.37 21.64
C ARG A 151 -13.43 29.18 22.12
N ALA A 152 -13.55 28.13 21.28
CA ALA A 152 -14.33 26.95 21.64
C ALA A 152 -13.74 26.14 22.80
N THR A 153 -12.42 26.23 23.02
CA THR A 153 -11.68 25.49 24.06
C THR A 153 -11.28 26.33 25.28
N GLU A 154 -11.66 27.63 25.35
CA GLU A 154 -11.27 28.55 26.41
C GLU A 154 -11.66 28.04 27.80
N HIS A 155 -12.84 27.45 27.93
CA HIS A 155 -13.37 26.92 29.20
C HIS A 155 -12.62 25.72 29.76
N VAL A 156 -11.78 25.03 28.91
CA VAL A 156 -11.09 23.80 29.29
C VAL A 156 -9.83 24.08 30.11
N GLY A 157 -9.25 25.28 29.99
CA GLY A 157 -8.04 25.69 30.74
C GLY A 157 -6.74 25.06 30.19
N LEU A 158 -6.68 24.71 28.91
CA LEU A 158 -5.46 24.29 28.22
C LEU A 158 -4.52 25.46 27.97
N THR A 159 -3.23 25.17 27.82
CA THR A 159 -2.30 26.18 27.25
C THR A 159 -2.69 26.52 25.81
N LYS A 160 -2.39 27.73 25.35
CA LYS A 160 -2.67 28.16 23.97
C LYS A 160 -2.16 27.17 22.94
N LYS A 161 -0.95 26.64 23.12
CA LYS A 161 -0.32 25.66 22.20
C LYS A 161 -1.06 24.32 22.18
N GLU A 162 -1.60 23.87 23.30
CA GLU A 162 -2.39 22.63 23.36
C GLU A 162 -3.74 22.83 22.71
N ALA A 163 -4.40 23.96 22.97
CA ALA A 163 -5.68 24.31 22.35
C ALA A 163 -5.57 24.45 20.83
N GLU A 164 -4.52 25.12 20.31
CA GLU A 164 -4.26 25.25 18.88
C GLU A 164 -4.10 23.90 18.14
N ARG A 165 -3.66 22.85 18.84
CA ARG A 165 -3.55 21.50 18.26
C ARG A 165 -4.90 20.87 17.93
N CYS A 166 -5.99 21.36 18.53
CA CYS A 166 -7.34 20.87 18.27
C CYS A 166 -7.96 21.45 16.98
N LYS A 167 -7.27 22.33 16.23
CA LYS A 167 -7.79 22.93 15.00
C LYS A 167 -8.10 21.92 13.89
N ASN A 168 -7.41 20.76 13.87
CA ASN A 168 -7.76 19.66 12.98
C ASN A 168 -9.15 19.08 13.27
N MET A 169 -9.57 19.05 14.55
CA MET A 169 -10.91 18.62 14.91
C MET A 169 -11.97 19.65 14.51
N PHE A 170 -11.65 20.95 14.57
CA PHE A 170 -12.51 22.00 14.00
C PHE A 170 -12.69 21.80 12.49
N ALA A 171 -11.58 21.61 11.75
CA ALA A 171 -11.62 21.34 10.31
C ALA A 171 -12.43 20.07 10.00
N LEU A 172 -12.26 19.00 10.79
CA LEU A 172 -13.03 17.76 10.66
C LEU A 172 -14.52 17.99 10.87
N GLY A 173 -14.90 18.79 11.89
CA GLY A 173 -16.29 19.14 12.16
C GLY A 173 -16.94 19.91 11.00
N LEU A 174 -16.24 20.93 10.48
CA LEU A 174 -16.69 21.71 9.33
C LEU A 174 -16.92 20.83 8.10
N LEU A 175 -15.97 19.92 7.81
CA LEU A 175 -16.08 19.02 6.66
C LEU A 175 -17.14 17.94 6.86
N SER A 176 -17.36 17.48 8.10
CA SER A 176 -18.45 16.56 8.41
C SER A 176 -19.81 17.19 8.10
N TRP A 177 -20.00 18.47 8.42
CA TRP A 177 -21.18 19.22 8.01
C TRP A 177 -21.23 19.40 6.48
N MET A 178 -20.14 19.89 5.87
CA MET A 178 -20.10 20.21 4.43
C MET A 178 -20.41 19.00 3.55
N PHE A 179 -20.00 17.80 3.95
CA PHE A 179 -20.19 16.56 3.19
C PHE A 179 -21.23 15.62 3.81
N SER A 180 -22.05 16.10 4.73
CA SER A 180 -23.14 15.32 5.37
C SER A 180 -22.65 14.00 5.98
N ARG A 181 -21.49 14.05 6.68
CA ARG A 181 -20.89 12.84 7.30
C ARG A 181 -21.50 12.60 8.69
N PRO A 182 -21.72 11.30 9.07
CA PRO A 182 -22.19 10.96 10.40
C PRO A 182 -21.18 11.39 11.46
N THR A 183 -21.65 12.08 12.50
CA THR A 183 -20.80 12.62 13.57
C THR A 183 -20.54 11.62 14.69
N ASP A 184 -21.47 10.68 14.92
CA ASP A 184 -21.44 9.74 16.04
C ASP A 184 -20.15 8.93 16.09
N VAL A 185 -19.69 8.45 14.93
CA VAL A 185 -18.43 7.69 14.79
C VAL A 185 -17.22 8.48 15.25
N THR A 186 -17.18 9.77 14.91
CA THR A 186 -16.07 10.65 15.33
C THR A 186 -16.17 10.94 16.82
N ILE A 187 -17.37 11.16 17.34
CA ILE A 187 -17.64 11.40 18.77
C ILE A 187 -17.18 10.19 19.59
N GLU A 188 -17.65 8.99 19.26
CA GLU A 188 -17.25 7.75 19.93
C GLU A 188 -15.73 7.53 19.90
N TRP A 189 -15.09 7.80 18.77
CA TRP A 189 -13.64 7.69 18.67
C TRP A 189 -12.91 8.68 19.57
N VAL A 190 -13.36 9.95 19.65
CA VAL A 190 -12.77 10.97 20.54
C VAL A 190 -12.90 10.53 22.00
N GLU A 191 -14.07 10.01 22.41
CA GLU A 191 -14.34 9.50 23.76
C GLU A 191 -13.40 8.34 24.10
N GLN A 192 -13.25 7.38 23.22
CA GLN A 192 -12.35 6.23 23.41
C GLN A 192 -10.87 6.66 23.44
N ARG A 193 -10.45 7.50 22.49
CA ARG A 193 -9.06 7.92 22.33
C ARG A 193 -8.53 8.73 23.49
N PHE A 194 -9.37 9.56 24.08
CA PHE A 194 -9.02 10.45 25.17
C PHE A 194 -9.63 10.01 26.49
N SER A 195 -10.10 8.77 26.62
CA SER A 195 -10.57 8.20 27.88
C SER A 195 -9.49 8.37 28.96
N GLY A 196 -9.86 8.88 30.13
CA GLY A 196 -8.93 9.20 31.22
C GLY A 196 -8.15 10.52 31.06
N LYS A 197 -8.39 11.32 30.00
CA LYS A 197 -7.77 12.64 29.77
C LYS A 197 -8.87 13.70 29.56
N ALA A 198 -9.65 13.98 30.61
CA ALA A 198 -10.87 14.78 30.54
C ALA A 198 -10.72 16.12 29.81
N GLN A 199 -9.65 16.88 30.05
CA GLN A 199 -9.39 18.16 29.39
C GLN A 199 -9.16 17.99 27.88
N LEU A 200 -8.40 16.96 27.44
CA LEU A 200 -8.17 16.72 26.01
C LEU A 200 -9.42 16.19 25.31
N LEU A 201 -10.22 15.37 26.02
CA LEU A 201 -11.52 14.92 25.53
C LEU A 201 -12.42 16.12 25.26
N ASP A 202 -12.62 16.98 26.25
CA ASP A 202 -13.49 18.15 26.17
C ASP A 202 -13.02 19.14 25.08
N ALA A 203 -11.72 19.42 25.02
CA ALA A 203 -11.16 20.32 24.01
C ALA A 203 -11.37 19.81 22.57
N ASN A 204 -11.08 18.53 22.30
CA ASN A 204 -11.27 17.97 20.95
C ASN A 204 -12.76 17.90 20.58
N MET A 205 -13.62 17.53 21.53
CA MET A 205 -15.07 17.52 21.33
C MET A 205 -15.62 18.91 21.06
N SER A 206 -15.21 19.92 21.85
CA SER A 206 -15.64 21.31 21.69
C SER A 206 -15.17 21.90 20.35
N ALA A 207 -13.92 21.61 19.94
CA ALA A 207 -13.41 22.04 18.65
C ALA A 207 -14.20 21.39 17.48
N PHE A 208 -14.47 20.08 17.56
CA PHE A 208 -15.25 19.36 16.53
C PHE A 208 -16.66 19.94 16.38
N LYS A 209 -17.38 20.10 17.49
CA LYS A 209 -18.72 20.69 17.50
C LYS A 209 -18.72 22.13 17.00
N ALA A 210 -17.70 22.93 17.36
CA ALA A 210 -17.59 24.32 16.88
C ALA A 210 -17.38 24.37 15.36
N GLY A 211 -16.59 23.46 14.78
CA GLY A 211 -16.42 23.37 13.33
C GLY A 211 -17.71 22.98 12.60
N TYR A 212 -18.44 22.00 13.12
CA TYR A 212 -19.73 21.57 12.58
C TYR A 212 -20.76 22.73 12.62
N ASN A 213 -20.94 23.36 13.79
CA ASN A 213 -21.86 24.47 13.97
C ASN A 213 -21.45 25.70 13.15
N PHE A 214 -20.15 25.92 12.94
CA PHE A 214 -19.69 27.00 12.07
C PHE A 214 -20.21 26.81 10.65
N GLY A 215 -20.10 25.58 10.08
CA GLY A 215 -20.70 25.27 8.78
C GLY A 215 -22.22 25.54 8.74
N GLU A 216 -22.92 25.09 9.77
CA GLU A 216 -24.39 25.23 9.86
C GLU A 216 -24.89 26.67 10.04
N THR A 217 -24.09 27.53 10.67
CA THR A 217 -24.54 28.89 11.04
C THR A 217 -23.94 30.03 10.22
N THR A 218 -22.95 29.71 9.37
CA THR A 218 -22.29 30.70 8.52
C THR A 218 -23.01 30.90 7.19
N GLU A 219 -23.05 32.13 6.68
CA GLU A 219 -23.48 32.45 5.31
C GLU A 219 -22.36 32.17 4.28
N LEU A 220 -21.17 31.73 4.75
CA LEU A 220 -20.01 31.53 3.89
C LEU A 220 -20.23 30.39 2.87
N PHE A 221 -20.97 29.33 3.25
CA PHE A 221 -21.25 28.19 2.40
C PHE A 221 -22.72 28.20 1.96
N ALA A 222 -22.97 28.32 0.66
CA ALA A 222 -24.33 28.29 0.11
C ALA A 222 -24.91 26.86 0.05
N HIS A 223 -24.03 25.84 -0.06
CA HIS A 223 -24.40 24.45 -0.23
C HIS A 223 -23.63 23.55 0.73
N HIS A 224 -24.25 22.44 1.10
CA HIS A 224 -23.55 21.26 1.61
C HIS A 224 -23.80 20.09 0.66
N TYR A 225 -22.86 19.14 0.65
CA TYR A 225 -22.84 18.11 -0.36
C TYR A 225 -23.26 16.75 0.23
N ALA A 226 -23.95 15.95 -0.58
CA ALA A 226 -24.25 14.57 -0.26
C ALA A 226 -23.70 13.64 -1.37
N VAL A 227 -23.06 12.55 -0.97
CA VAL A 227 -22.65 11.47 -1.87
C VAL A 227 -23.35 10.21 -1.38
N ARG A 228 -24.17 9.59 -2.24
CA ARG A 228 -24.92 8.37 -1.88
C ARG A 228 -23.98 7.20 -1.61
N PRO A 229 -24.42 6.19 -0.84
CA PRO A 229 -23.71 4.93 -0.73
C PRO A 229 -23.45 4.29 -2.11
N ALA A 230 -22.29 3.66 -2.27
CA ALA A 230 -21.97 2.87 -3.45
C ALA A 230 -22.65 1.49 -3.37
N PRO A 231 -22.99 0.88 -4.50
CA PRO A 231 -23.41 -0.53 -4.52
C PRO A 231 -22.29 -1.42 -3.97
N ALA A 232 -22.62 -2.26 -2.99
CA ALA A 232 -21.66 -3.17 -2.37
C ALA A 232 -22.27 -4.57 -2.22
N MET A 233 -21.44 -5.61 -2.27
CA MET A 233 -21.88 -6.97 -1.96
C MET A 233 -22.29 -7.07 -0.49
N PRO A 234 -23.32 -7.87 -0.15
CA PRO A 234 -23.67 -8.10 1.24
C PRO A 234 -22.52 -8.71 2.03
N GLY A 235 -22.24 -8.19 3.23
CA GLY A 235 -21.19 -8.71 4.09
C GLY A 235 -20.70 -7.70 5.12
N THR A 236 -19.66 -8.07 5.83
CA THR A 236 -19.00 -7.19 6.81
C THR A 236 -17.79 -6.54 6.15
N TYR A 237 -17.77 -5.21 6.14
CA TYR A 237 -16.69 -4.43 5.58
C TYR A 237 -15.83 -3.77 6.65
N ARG A 238 -14.60 -3.57 6.31
CA ARG A 238 -13.66 -2.75 7.07
C ARG A 238 -12.88 -1.84 6.10
N ASN A 239 -12.68 -0.61 6.46
CA ASN A 239 -11.66 0.21 5.81
C ASN A 239 -10.28 -0.29 6.25
N ILE A 240 -9.42 -0.70 5.31
CA ILE A 240 -8.15 -1.36 5.62
C ILE A 240 -7.00 -0.73 4.83
N THR A 241 -5.86 -0.54 5.49
CA THR A 241 -4.60 -0.16 4.82
C THR A 241 -3.87 -1.39 4.33
N GLY A 242 -3.08 -1.25 3.26
CA GLY A 242 -2.32 -2.38 2.71
C GLY A 242 -1.36 -3.00 3.70
N ALA A 243 -0.68 -2.21 4.54
CA ALA A 243 0.20 -2.74 5.59
C ALA A 243 -0.58 -3.59 6.62
N THR A 244 -1.78 -3.16 7.00
CA THR A 244 -2.66 -3.94 7.89
C THR A 244 -3.18 -5.20 7.22
N ALA A 245 -3.62 -5.09 5.97
CA ALA A 245 -4.11 -6.22 5.18
C ALA A 245 -3.02 -7.29 5.01
N LEU A 246 -1.80 -6.87 4.69
CA LEU A 246 -0.65 -7.76 4.56
C LEU A 246 -0.34 -8.48 5.88
N ALA A 247 -0.29 -7.75 7.00
CA ALA A 247 -0.08 -8.35 8.32
C ALA A 247 -1.17 -9.37 8.68
N TRP A 248 -2.43 -9.09 8.35
CA TRP A 248 -3.55 -10.01 8.59
C TRP A 248 -3.55 -11.20 7.64
N GLY A 249 -3.11 -11.02 6.40
CA GLY A 249 -2.90 -12.13 5.45
C GLY A 249 -1.84 -13.13 5.94
N ILE A 250 -0.72 -12.63 6.51
CA ILE A 250 0.29 -13.48 7.15
C ILE A 250 -0.30 -14.25 8.33
N ILE A 251 -1.13 -13.60 9.17
CA ILE A 251 -1.81 -14.26 10.29
C ILE A 251 -2.78 -15.32 9.78
N ALA A 252 -3.59 -15.01 8.76
CA ALA A 252 -4.52 -15.97 8.17
C ALA A 252 -3.78 -17.20 7.60
N ALA A 253 -2.68 -16.98 6.89
CA ALA A 253 -1.83 -18.06 6.40
C ALA A 253 -1.22 -18.91 7.53
N SER A 254 -0.83 -18.29 8.64
CA SER A 254 -0.39 -19.00 9.85
C SER A 254 -1.50 -19.89 10.44
N VAL A 255 -2.71 -19.37 10.53
CA VAL A 255 -3.89 -20.14 10.99
C VAL A 255 -4.17 -21.31 10.05
N ARG A 256 -4.15 -21.07 8.72
CA ARG A 256 -4.41 -22.10 7.71
C ARG A 256 -3.29 -23.16 7.57
N SER A 257 -2.08 -22.84 8.01
CA SER A 257 -0.94 -23.77 8.01
C SER A 257 -0.64 -24.42 9.35
N GLY A 258 -1.12 -23.86 10.45
CA GLY A 258 -0.72 -24.25 11.80
C GLY A 258 0.72 -23.85 12.17
N LEU A 259 1.43 -23.11 11.31
CA LEU A 259 2.77 -22.63 11.57
C LEU A 259 2.75 -21.37 12.45
N ARG A 260 3.61 -21.31 13.45
CA ARG A 260 3.82 -20.08 14.22
C ARG A 260 4.56 -19.05 13.38
N ILE A 261 4.14 -17.79 13.47
CA ILE A 261 4.83 -16.68 12.79
C ILE A 261 6.03 -16.24 13.63
N PHE A 262 7.18 -16.13 12.99
CA PHE A 262 8.33 -15.40 13.48
C PHE A 262 8.65 -14.26 12.51
N TYR A 263 8.27 -13.05 12.88
CA TYR A 263 8.49 -11.84 12.08
C TYR A 263 9.70 -11.08 12.63
N ALA A 264 10.79 -11.08 11.88
CA ALA A 264 11.98 -10.32 12.21
C ALA A 264 12.16 -9.15 11.23
N SER A 265 12.28 -7.95 11.76
CA SER A 265 12.48 -6.73 10.97
C SER A 265 13.32 -5.72 11.75
N TYR A 266 13.55 -4.58 11.18
CA TYR A 266 14.29 -3.45 11.74
C TYR A 266 13.52 -2.17 11.35
N PRO A 267 13.80 -1.00 11.97
CA PRO A 267 13.10 0.23 11.65
C PRO A 267 13.39 0.69 10.22
N ILE A 268 12.39 0.63 9.34
CA ILE A 268 12.48 1.04 7.94
C ILE A 268 11.13 1.55 7.43
N THR A 269 11.09 2.75 6.89
CA THR A 269 9.90 3.30 6.23
C THR A 269 9.81 2.75 4.80
N PRO A 270 8.61 2.30 4.35
CA PRO A 270 7.33 2.25 5.06
C PRO A 270 7.03 0.90 5.74
N ALA A 271 7.90 -0.10 5.68
CA ALA A 271 7.63 -1.48 6.09
C ALA A 271 7.43 -1.67 7.62
N SER A 272 7.81 -0.69 8.46
CA SER A 272 7.67 -0.78 9.93
C SER A 272 6.21 -0.92 10.39
N GLU A 273 5.23 -0.46 9.62
CA GLU A 273 3.82 -0.57 9.99
C GLU A 273 3.35 -2.03 10.07
N ILE A 274 3.96 -2.93 9.28
CA ILE A 274 3.69 -4.37 9.34
C ILE A 274 4.14 -4.92 10.70
N LEU A 275 5.35 -4.55 11.16
CA LEU A 275 5.87 -4.93 12.49
C LEU A 275 4.95 -4.41 13.60
N HIS A 276 4.54 -3.14 13.50
CA HIS A 276 3.66 -2.51 14.48
C HIS A 276 2.31 -3.23 14.57
N GLU A 277 1.73 -3.61 13.43
CA GLU A 277 0.44 -4.32 13.43
C GLU A 277 0.58 -5.75 13.97
N LEU A 278 1.57 -6.51 13.53
CA LEU A 278 1.83 -7.86 14.00
C LEU A 278 2.14 -7.92 15.51
N SER A 279 2.87 -6.92 16.04
CA SER A 279 3.21 -6.86 17.47
C SER A 279 2.00 -6.75 18.41
N LYS A 280 0.86 -6.26 17.89
CA LYS A 280 -0.41 -6.19 18.61
C LYS A 280 -1.16 -7.52 18.65
N ARG A 281 -0.76 -8.52 17.84
CA ARG A 281 -1.50 -9.77 17.58
C ARG A 281 -0.91 -10.99 18.26
N LYS A 282 -0.35 -10.84 19.45
CA LYS A 282 0.26 -11.93 20.24
C LYS A 282 -0.70 -13.09 20.52
N ASN A 283 -2.00 -12.81 20.58
CA ASN A 283 -3.06 -13.81 20.76
C ASN A 283 -3.15 -14.85 19.62
N PHE A 284 -2.58 -14.55 18.44
CA PHE A 284 -2.45 -15.49 17.32
C PHE A 284 -1.10 -16.23 17.31
N GLY A 285 -0.34 -16.20 18.39
CA GLY A 285 0.97 -16.85 18.47
C GLY A 285 2.08 -16.14 17.69
N VAL A 286 1.85 -14.89 17.29
CA VAL A 286 2.83 -14.08 16.53
C VAL A 286 3.99 -13.70 17.44
N GLN A 287 5.20 -14.05 17.02
CA GLN A 287 6.45 -13.60 17.61
C GLN A 287 7.06 -12.52 16.72
N THR A 288 7.27 -11.34 17.27
CA THR A 288 7.92 -10.23 16.57
C THR A 288 9.23 -9.88 17.24
N LEU A 289 10.25 -9.62 16.42
CA LEU A 289 11.55 -9.17 16.90
C LEU A 289 12.07 -8.02 16.03
N GLN A 290 12.50 -6.95 16.70
CA GLN A 290 13.24 -5.88 16.07
C GLN A 290 14.72 -6.20 16.17
N ALA A 291 15.34 -6.48 15.03
CA ALA A 291 16.77 -6.74 14.92
C ALA A 291 17.58 -5.42 14.87
N GLU A 292 18.88 -5.53 14.97
CA GLU A 292 19.80 -4.41 14.85
C GLU A 292 19.79 -3.82 13.42
N ASP A 293 19.81 -4.72 12.42
CA ASP A 293 19.91 -4.36 11.01
C ASP A 293 19.18 -5.37 10.11
N GLU A 294 19.28 -5.13 8.81
CA GLU A 294 18.68 -5.92 7.73
C GLU A 294 19.16 -7.36 7.69
N ILE A 295 20.48 -7.55 7.86
CA ILE A 295 21.16 -8.85 7.76
C ILE A 295 20.73 -9.73 8.93
N ALA A 296 20.79 -9.18 10.15
CA ALA A 296 20.33 -9.87 11.35
C ALA A 296 18.86 -10.28 11.25
N ALA A 297 17.98 -9.37 10.79
CA ALA A 297 16.56 -9.65 10.61
C ALA A 297 16.31 -10.82 9.64
N ALA A 298 16.98 -10.83 8.49
CA ALA A 298 16.84 -11.91 7.51
C ALA A 298 17.37 -13.24 8.05
N GLY A 299 18.53 -13.23 8.71
CA GLY A 299 19.12 -14.42 9.34
C GLY A 299 18.23 -15.03 10.43
N MET A 300 17.58 -14.19 11.24
CA MET A 300 16.61 -14.63 12.25
C MET A 300 15.37 -15.28 11.62
N ALA A 301 14.82 -14.68 10.56
CA ALA A 301 13.69 -15.26 9.84
C ALA A 301 14.03 -16.63 9.22
N LEU A 302 15.21 -16.74 8.63
CA LEU A 302 15.71 -18.01 8.08
C LEU A 302 15.91 -19.06 9.18
N GLY A 303 16.49 -18.69 10.32
CA GLY A 303 16.64 -19.57 11.48
C GLY A 303 15.31 -20.06 12.03
N ALA A 304 14.29 -19.22 12.06
CA ALA A 304 12.93 -19.62 12.44
C ALA A 304 12.32 -20.62 11.44
N SER A 305 12.52 -20.41 10.13
CA SER A 305 12.10 -21.37 9.10
C SER A 305 12.81 -22.72 9.23
N PHE A 306 14.11 -22.71 9.53
CA PHE A 306 14.85 -23.93 9.84
C PHE A 306 14.26 -24.67 11.04
N ALA A 307 13.83 -23.93 12.07
CA ALA A 307 13.21 -24.48 13.27
C ALA A 307 11.73 -24.92 13.09
N GLY A 308 11.18 -24.88 11.89
CA GLY A 308 9.80 -25.32 11.59
C GLY A 308 8.74 -24.26 11.85
N GLN A 309 9.10 -22.97 11.84
CA GLN A 309 8.18 -21.85 11.93
C GLN A 309 8.00 -21.16 10.57
N LEU A 310 7.02 -20.27 10.47
CA LEU A 310 6.90 -19.36 9.32
C LEU A 310 7.83 -18.16 9.56
N GLY A 311 9.02 -18.19 8.95
CA GLY A 311 9.97 -17.08 8.98
C GLY A 311 9.57 -15.98 8.00
N VAL A 312 9.40 -14.77 8.51
CA VAL A 312 9.00 -13.59 7.72
C VAL A 312 9.93 -12.42 8.03
N THR A 313 10.36 -11.71 7.00
CA THR A 313 11.11 -10.46 7.14
C THR A 313 10.54 -9.36 6.26
N GLY A 314 10.36 -8.17 6.83
CA GLY A 314 9.93 -6.97 6.09
C GLY A 314 11.10 -6.06 5.77
N THR A 315 11.05 -5.40 4.62
CA THR A 315 12.10 -4.49 4.16
C THR A 315 11.57 -3.47 3.13
N SER A 316 12.47 -2.67 2.59
CA SER A 316 12.33 -1.79 1.44
C SER A 316 13.63 -1.84 0.66
N GLY A 317 13.70 -1.31 -0.56
CA GLY A 317 14.81 -1.45 -1.50
C GLY A 317 16.23 -1.50 -0.92
N PRO A 318 16.70 -0.51 -0.13
CA PRO A 318 18.07 -0.53 0.43
C PRO A 318 18.34 -1.76 1.31
N GLY A 319 17.33 -2.18 2.10
CA GLY A 319 17.48 -3.34 2.95
C GLY A 319 17.31 -4.66 2.20
N LEU A 320 16.57 -4.65 1.07
CA LEU A 320 16.51 -5.81 0.19
C LEU A 320 17.91 -6.14 -0.36
N ASP A 321 18.67 -5.15 -0.80
CA ASP A 321 20.05 -5.33 -1.27
C ASP A 321 20.92 -6.02 -0.21
N LEU A 322 20.82 -5.60 1.06
CA LEU A 322 21.58 -6.19 2.16
C LEU A 322 21.11 -7.61 2.56
N LYS A 323 19.91 -8.02 2.16
CA LYS A 323 19.34 -9.34 2.45
C LYS A 323 19.61 -10.36 1.34
N GLN A 324 20.14 -9.95 0.18
CA GLN A 324 20.28 -10.82 -1.00
C GLN A 324 21.08 -12.10 -0.71
N GLU A 325 22.14 -12.04 0.10
CA GLU A 325 22.91 -13.22 0.47
C GLU A 325 22.08 -14.20 1.31
N THR A 326 21.36 -13.71 2.33
CA THR A 326 20.51 -14.56 3.16
C THR A 326 19.35 -15.19 2.36
N ILE A 327 18.80 -14.47 1.37
CA ILE A 327 17.78 -15.00 0.45
C ILE A 327 18.40 -16.12 -0.42
N GLY A 328 19.63 -15.93 -0.92
CA GLY A 328 20.38 -16.94 -1.63
C GLY A 328 20.66 -18.18 -0.78
N LEU A 329 21.01 -17.98 0.50
CA LEU A 329 21.16 -19.07 1.47
C LEU A 329 19.84 -19.81 1.69
N ALA A 330 18.72 -19.10 1.86
CA ALA A 330 17.39 -19.72 2.02
C ALA A 330 17.01 -20.59 0.80
N LEU A 331 17.35 -20.13 -0.40
CA LEU A 331 17.17 -20.91 -1.64
C LEU A 331 18.04 -22.17 -1.65
N ALA A 332 19.34 -22.07 -1.30
CA ALA A 332 20.25 -23.21 -1.25
C ALA A 332 19.85 -24.24 -0.19
N LEU A 333 19.30 -23.77 0.94
CA LEU A 333 18.76 -24.62 2.01
C LEU A 333 17.38 -25.17 1.67
N GLU A 334 16.71 -24.64 0.67
CA GLU A 334 15.32 -24.94 0.31
C GLU A 334 14.39 -24.87 1.52
N LEU A 335 14.37 -23.73 2.17
CA LEU A 335 13.51 -23.42 3.31
C LEU A 335 12.46 -22.37 2.96
N PRO A 336 11.22 -22.53 3.45
CA PRO A 336 10.18 -21.52 3.24
C PRO A 336 10.53 -20.24 4.01
N MET A 337 10.56 -19.12 3.34
CA MET A 337 10.74 -17.80 3.98
C MET A 337 9.95 -16.76 3.19
N LEU A 338 9.21 -15.90 3.89
CA LEU A 338 8.55 -14.78 3.24
C LEU A 338 9.38 -13.51 3.39
N VAL A 339 9.73 -12.91 2.26
CA VAL A 339 10.40 -11.60 2.19
C VAL A 339 9.40 -10.58 1.67
N VAL A 340 8.97 -9.66 2.53
CA VAL A 340 8.06 -8.58 2.16
C VAL A 340 8.88 -7.36 1.82
N ASP A 341 8.82 -6.93 0.57
CA ASP A 341 9.46 -5.71 0.10
C ASP A 341 8.41 -4.63 -0.18
N VAL A 342 8.43 -3.57 0.64
CA VAL A 342 7.59 -2.40 0.45
C VAL A 342 8.42 -1.35 -0.29
N MET A 343 8.34 -1.37 -1.61
CA MET A 343 9.14 -0.53 -2.50
C MET A 343 8.93 0.96 -2.25
N ARG A 344 9.99 1.72 -2.37
CA ARG A 344 10.00 3.18 -2.28
C ARG A 344 10.95 3.78 -3.31
N ALA A 345 10.80 5.08 -3.56
CA ALA A 345 11.68 5.78 -4.50
C ALA A 345 13.14 5.72 -4.07
N GLY A 346 14.00 5.20 -4.95
CA GLY A 346 15.45 5.03 -4.79
C GLY A 346 16.24 6.10 -5.55
N PRO A 347 17.55 5.89 -5.76
CA PRO A 347 18.41 4.85 -5.17
C PRO A 347 18.86 5.16 -3.73
N SER A 348 19.45 4.18 -3.03
CA SER A 348 19.90 4.26 -1.64
C SER A 348 18.75 4.66 -0.71
N THR A 349 18.96 5.63 0.21
CA THR A 349 17.87 6.13 1.05
C THR A 349 16.74 6.74 0.23
N GLY A 350 17.06 7.39 -0.89
CA GLY A 350 16.10 7.93 -1.84
C GLY A 350 15.08 8.87 -1.23
N MET A 351 13.80 8.62 -1.53
CA MET A 351 12.67 9.35 -0.95
C MET A 351 11.80 8.36 -0.14
N PRO A 352 12.06 8.16 1.15
CA PRO A 352 11.49 7.05 1.94
C PRO A 352 9.96 7.01 2.02
N THR A 353 9.30 8.14 1.84
CA THR A 353 7.84 8.29 1.92
C THR A 353 7.15 8.34 0.56
N LYS A 354 7.91 8.16 -0.52
CA LYS A 354 7.41 8.26 -1.89
C LYS A 354 7.39 6.90 -2.57
N THR A 355 6.37 6.67 -3.38
CA THR A 355 6.13 5.37 -4.02
C THR A 355 6.84 5.26 -5.36
N GLU A 356 7.45 4.11 -5.60
CA GLU A 356 7.95 3.65 -6.90
C GLU A 356 7.88 2.13 -6.97
N GLN A 357 7.97 1.56 -8.18
CA GLN A 357 8.12 0.12 -8.43
C GLN A 357 9.60 -0.18 -8.76
N SER A 358 10.50 0.24 -7.87
CA SER A 358 11.95 0.36 -8.12
C SER A 358 12.70 -0.97 -8.09
N ASP A 359 12.18 -1.98 -7.36
CA ASP A 359 13.01 -3.09 -6.89
C ASP A 359 12.80 -4.40 -7.66
N LEU A 360 12.02 -4.40 -8.76
CA LEU A 360 11.70 -5.62 -9.51
C LEU A 360 12.96 -6.35 -10.03
N PHE A 361 13.90 -5.63 -10.62
CA PHE A 361 15.15 -6.23 -11.09
C PHE A 361 16.02 -6.72 -9.94
N ALA A 362 16.08 -5.96 -8.82
CA ALA A 362 16.83 -6.37 -7.64
C ALA A 362 16.27 -7.69 -7.07
N VAL A 363 14.93 -7.83 -7.01
CA VAL A 363 14.27 -9.05 -6.54
C VAL A 363 14.51 -10.23 -7.50
N LEU A 364 14.44 -10.00 -8.79
CA LEU A 364 14.58 -11.09 -9.77
C LEU A 364 16.04 -11.51 -10.00
N TYR A 365 16.96 -10.55 -10.11
CA TYR A 365 18.31 -10.75 -10.61
C TYR A 365 19.43 -10.25 -9.67
N GLY A 366 19.09 -9.67 -8.51
CA GLY A 366 20.08 -9.04 -7.63
C GLY A 366 20.98 -9.98 -6.84
N ARG A 367 20.67 -11.28 -6.79
CA ARG A 367 21.50 -12.28 -6.11
C ARG A 367 22.60 -12.79 -7.03
N HIS A 368 23.74 -13.20 -6.46
CA HIS A 368 24.79 -13.86 -7.23
C HIS A 368 24.43 -15.32 -7.52
N GLY A 369 24.98 -15.88 -8.60
CA GLY A 369 24.69 -17.23 -9.08
C GLY A 369 23.26 -17.38 -9.62
N GLU A 370 22.93 -18.59 -10.10
CA GLU A 370 21.59 -18.92 -10.58
C GLU A 370 20.66 -19.17 -9.38
N SER A 371 19.94 -18.15 -8.97
CA SER A 371 19.15 -18.14 -7.72
C SER A 371 17.73 -17.64 -7.93
N PRO A 372 16.88 -18.36 -8.70
CA PRO A 372 15.52 -17.96 -8.98
C PRO A 372 14.63 -18.11 -7.74
N ILE A 373 13.77 -17.13 -7.48
CA ILE A 373 12.75 -17.17 -6.43
C ILE A 373 11.38 -16.79 -6.99
N PRO A 374 10.29 -17.32 -6.42
CA PRO A 374 8.96 -16.82 -6.74
C PRO A 374 8.78 -15.36 -6.29
N VAL A 375 8.10 -14.59 -7.13
CA VAL A 375 7.78 -13.19 -6.87
C VAL A 375 6.31 -12.95 -7.13
N VAL A 376 5.61 -12.43 -6.13
CA VAL A 376 4.20 -12.00 -6.22
C VAL A 376 4.08 -10.52 -5.89
N ALA A 377 3.13 -9.83 -6.48
CA ALA A 377 2.92 -8.40 -6.30
C ALA A 377 1.47 -8.11 -5.89
N ALA A 378 1.29 -7.41 -4.77
CA ALA A 378 0.00 -6.86 -4.37
C ALA A 378 -0.37 -5.69 -5.29
N TYR A 379 -1.67 -5.45 -5.49
CA TYR A 379 -2.15 -4.51 -6.51
C TYR A 379 -3.18 -3.50 -5.99
N THR A 380 -3.84 -3.76 -4.86
CA THR A 380 -4.67 -2.81 -4.10
C THR A 380 -4.36 -2.95 -2.61
N PRO A 381 -4.76 -2.01 -1.75
CA PRO A 381 -4.59 -2.16 -0.31
C PRO A 381 -5.19 -3.45 0.25
N SER A 382 -6.40 -3.82 -0.16
CA SER A 382 -7.06 -5.05 0.31
C SER A 382 -6.41 -6.30 -0.25
N SER A 383 -5.95 -6.29 -1.50
CA SER A 383 -5.28 -7.43 -2.15
C SER A 383 -3.96 -7.84 -1.47
N CYS A 384 -3.40 -6.96 -0.63
CA CYS A 384 -2.25 -7.30 0.20
C CYS A 384 -2.54 -8.49 1.12
N PHE A 385 -3.82 -8.71 1.51
CA PHE A 385 -4.23 -9.85 2.32
C PHE A 385 -4.11 -11.16 1.54
N GLU A 386 -4.77 -11.27 0.39
CA GLU A 386 -4.77 -12.49 -0.43
C GLU A 386 -3.37 -12.78 -0.98
N THR A 387 -2.63 -11.74 -1.39
CA THR A 387 -1.26 -11.87 -1.88
C THR A 387 -0.32 -12.41 -0.80
N ALA A 388 -0.52 -12.03 0.46
CA ALA A 388 0.27 -12.58 1.57
C ALA A 388 -0.05 -14.06 1.83
N VAL A 389 -1.33 -14.45 1.78
CA VAL A 389 -1.74 -15.85 1.89
C VAL A 389 -1.14 -16.69 0.77
N GLU A 390 -1.18 -16.20 -0.46
CA GLU A 390 -0.63 -16.88 -1.64
C GLU A 390 0.89 -17.01 -1.55
N ALA A 391 1.60 -15.96 -1.16
CA ALA A 391 3.05 -15.98 -0.98
C ALA A 391 3.48 -17.04 0.04
N VAL A 392 2.76 -17.16 1.17
CA VAL A 392 3.02 -18.18 2.18
C VAL A 392 2.68 -19.57 1.65
N ARG A 393 1.57 -19.74 0.90
CA ARG A 393 1.18 -21.00 0.27
C ARG A 393 2.32 -21.52 -0.64
N ILE A 394 2.83 -20.64 -1.50
CA ILE A 394 3.95 -20.98 -2.40
C ILE A 394 5.20 -21.32 -1.60
N ALA A 395 5.59 -20.49 -0.64
CA ALA A 395 6.79 -20.71 0.17
C ALA A 395 6.76 -22.07 0.88
N VAL A 396 5.64 -22.39 1.52
CA VAL A 396 5.47 -23.63 2.28
C VAL A 396 5.36 -24.85 1.37
N LYS A 397 4.62 -24.78 0.27
CA LYS A 397 4.44 -25.92 -0.68
C LYS A 397 5.75 -26.27 -1.37
N TYR A 398 6.49 -25.28 -1.85
CA TYR A 398 7.69 -25.49 -2.68
C TYR A 398 9.01 -25.42 -1.90
N ARG A 399 8.96 -25.15 -0.58
CA ARG A 399 10.19 -25.02 0.26
C ARG A 399 11.20 -24.06 -0.35
N THR A 400 10.79 -22.81 -0.54
CA THR A 400 11.60 -21.79 -1.18
C THR A 400 11.31 -20.43 -0.56
N PRO A 401 12.27 -19.51 -0.51
CA PRO A 401 11.94 -18.12 -0.18
C PRO A 401 11.03 -17.55 -1.27
N VAL A 402 10.08 -16.71 -0.87
CA VAL A 402 9.17 -16.00 -1.78
C VAL A 402 9.26 -14.50 -1.48
N ALA A 403 9.41 -13.69 -2.52
CA ALA A 403 9.31 -12.24 -2.40
C ALA A 403 7.87 -11.78 -2.68
N LEU A 404 7.33 -11.00 -1.75
CA LEU A 404 6.07 -10.28 -1.91
C LEU A 404 6.39 -8.80 -2.09
N LEU A 405 6.04 -8.26 -3.25
CA LEU A 405 6.20 -6.86 -3.60
C LEU A 405 4.93 -6.08 -3.24
N SER A 406 5.11 -5.01 -2.52
CA SER A 406 4.16 -3.93 -2.30
C SER A 406 4.90 -2.62 -2.53
N ASP A 407 4.26 -1.47 -2.34
CA ASP A 407 4.92 -0.18 -2.39
C ASP A 407 4.34 0.79 -1.36
N THR A 408 4.96 1.97 -1.24
CA THR A 408 4.56 3.01 -0.28
C THR A 408 3.10 3.44 -0.44
N TYR A 409 2.59 3.51 -1.69
CA TYR A 409 1.20 3.86 -1.94
C TYR A 409 0.27 2.78 -1.40
N LEU A 410 0.44 1.52 -1.80
CA LEU A 410 -0.39 0.41 -1.31
C LEU A 410 -0.34 0.26 0.20
N ALA A 411 0.85 0.33 0.79
CA ALA A 411 1.03 0.12 2.23
C ALA A 411 0.26 1.12 3.09
N ASN A 412 0.24 2.40 2.66
CA ASN A 412 -0.36 3.50 3.42
C ASN A 412 -1.78 3.87 2.98
N SER A 413 -2.15 3.57 1.75
CA SER A 413 -3.49 3.79 1.21
C SER A 413 -4.52 2.86 1.85
N SER A 414 -5.78 3.27 1.89
CA SER A 414 -6.86 2.44 2.41
C SER A 414 -8.06 2.44 1.48
N GLU A 415 -8.83 1.35 1.56
CA GLU A 415 -10.07 1.13 0.82
C GLU A 415 -11.05 0.27 1.64
N PRO A 416 -12.35 0.24 1.32
CA PRO A 416 -13.29 -0.71 1.91
C PRO A 416 -12.93 -2.13 1.50
N TRP A 417 -12.79 -3.01 2.46
CA TRP A 417 -12.47 -4.42 2.27
C TRP A 417 -13.59 -5.31 2.84
N LEU A 418 -14.14 -6.15 1.99
CA LEU A 418 -15.06 -7.20 2.41
C LEU A 418 -14.26 -8.29 3.13
N ILE A 419 -14.53 -8.46 4.43
CA ILE A 419 -13.81 -9.44 5.26
C ILE A 419 -14.15 -10.85 4.75
N PRO A 420 -13.16 -11.63 4.29
CA PRO A 420 -13.41 -12.99 3.80
C PRO A 420 -13.71 -13.95 4.94
N ASP A 421 -14.42 -15.02 4.64
CA ASP A 421 -14.48 -16.17 5.53
C ASP A 421 -13.13 -16.88 5.53
N VAL A 422 -12.50 -16.98 6.70
CA VAL A 422 -11.18 -17.62 6.86
C VAL A 422 -11.21 -19.09 6.43
N GLU A 423 -12.33 -19.79 6.58
CA GLU A 423 -12.46 -21.18 6.16
C GLU A 423 -12.50 -21.34 4.63
N SER A 424 -12.83 -20.28 3.88
CA SER A 424 -12.77 -20.28 2.42
C SER A 424 -11.34 -20.14 1.88
N LEU A 425 -10.38 -19.75 2.72
CA LEU A 425 -8.99 -19.62 2.31
C LEU A 425 -8.34 -21.00 2.11
N PRO A 426 -7.34 -21.11 1.21
CA PRO A 426 -6.67 -22.38 0.94
C PRO A 426 -6.03 -22.94 2.21
N THR A 427 -6.13 -24.25 2.42
CA THR A 427 -5.35 -24.95 3.43
C THR A 427 -3.88 -25.02 3.00
N ILE A 428 -2.99 -24.69 3.91
CA ILE A 428 -1.54 -24.70 3.66
C ILE A 428 -0.93 -25.82 4.51
N GLU A 429 -0.40 -26.86 3.87
CA GLU A 429 0.15 -28.03 4.57
C GLU A 429 1.68 -27.95 4.70
N PRO A 430 2.25 -27.82 5.90
CA PRO A 430 3.69 -27.80 6.10
C PRO A 430 4.37 -29.13 5.74
N ARG A 431 3.66 -30.28 5.91
CA ARG A 431 4.15 -31.63 5.63
C ARG A 431 5.57 -31.86 6.17
N PHE A 432 5.73 -31.76 7.51
CA PHE A 432 6.99 -32.07 8.15
C PHE A 432 7.35 -33.53 7.98
N ALA A 433 8.64 -33.81 7.70
CA ALA A 433 9.15 -35.16 7.73
C ALA A 433 9.16 -35.69 9.18
N THR A 434 8.64 -36.89 9.39
CA THR A 434 8.51 -37.53 10.71
C THR A 434 9.21 -38.87 10.80
N ALA A 435 9.66 -39.41 9.66
CA ALA A 435 10.37 -40.68 9.56
C ALA A 435 11.40 -40.64 8.41
N PRO A 436 12.41 -41.50 8.40
CA PRO A 436 13.30 -41.71 7.24
C PRO A 436 12.50 -41.98 5.96
N ASN A 437 13.00 -41.51 4.85
CA ASN A 437 12.33 -41.53 3.54
C ASN A 437 13.03 -42.42 2.50
N HIS A 438 14.04 -43.17 2.95
CA HIS A 438 14.82 -44.11 2.13
C HIS A 438 15.32 -45.31 3.00
N ASP A 439 15.66 -46.43 2.37
CA ASP A 439 16.14 -47.62 3.07
C ASP A 439 17.47 -47.36 3.82
N ASP A 440 18.32 -46.48 3.29
CA ASP A 440 19.59 -46.08 3.90
C ASP A 440 19.44 -44.96 4.94
N GLY A 441 18.23 -44.55 5.28
CA GLY A 441 17.95 -43.52 6.27
C GLY A 441 17.25 -42.28 5.72
N PHE A 442 17.55 -41.10 6.29
CA PHE A 442 16.93 -39.84 5.87
C PHE A 442 17.76 -39.18 4.77
N MET A 443 17.12 -39.01 3.60
CA MET A 443 17.69 -38.32 2.43
C MET A 443 17.12 -36.91 2.34
N PRO A 444 17.85 -35.87 2.82
CA PRO A 444 17.31 -34.51 3.00
C PRO A 444 17.02 -33.76 1.70
N TYR A 445 17.52 -34.22 0.54
CA TYR A 445 17.26 -33.67 -0.78
C TYR A 445 16.53 -34.63 -1.73
N LEU A 446 15.96 -35.73 -1.21
CA LEU A 446 15.03 -36.57 -1.96
C LEU A 446 13.69 -35.79 -2.10
N ARG A 447 13.55 -35.10 -3.21
CA ARG A 447 12.45 -34.18 -3.48
C ARG A 447 11.17 -34.92 -3.85
N ASP A 448 10.02 -34.27 -3.53
CA ASP A 448 8.68 -34.72 -3.95
C ASP A 448 8.36 -34.34 -5.40
N GLU A 449 7.10 -34.57 -5.79
CA GLU A 449 6.55 -34.21 -7.10
C GLU A 449 6.58 -32.71 -7.41
N ASN A 450 6.67 -31.85 -6.40
CA ASN A 450 6.79 -30.40 -6.54
C ASN A 450 8.25 -29.94 -6.58
N LEU A 451 9.20 -30.86 -6.60
CA LEU A 451 10.63 -30.62 -6.44
C LEU A 451 10.98 -29.95 -5.10
N ALA A 452 10.15 -30.16 -4.09
CA ALA A 452 10.36 -29.66 -2.74
C ALA A 452 11.06 -30.73 -1.88
N ARG A 453 12.11 -30.32 -1.17
CA ARG A 453 12.80 -31.23 -0.25
C ARG A 453 11.96 -31.48 1.02
N PRO A 454 12.13 -32.63 1.71
CA PRO A 454 11.49 -32.87 2.99
C PRO A 454 11.93 -31.82 4.05
N TRP A 455 10.97 -31.33 4.81
CA TRP A 455 11.21 -30.36 5.89
C TRP A 455 11.23 -31.07 7.24
N ALA A 456 12.43 -31.26 7.77
CA ALA A 456 12.64 -31.91 9.05
C ALA A 456 13.15 -30.85 10.07
N PRO A 457 12.30 -30.41 11.01
CA PRO A 457 12.74 -29.50 12.07
C PRO A 457 13.81 -30.13 12.96
N PRO A 458 14.76 -29.35 13.49
CA PRO A 458 15.78 -29.83 14.42
C PRO A 458 15.16 -30.56 15.62
N GLY A 459 15.77 -31.69 16.03
CA GLY A 459 15.28 -32.53 17.12
C GLY A 459 14.31 -33.63 16.69
N THR A 460 13.92 -33.74 15.41
CA THR A 460 13.12 -34.87 14.93
C THR A 460 13.96 -36.15 14.96
N PRO A 461 13.57 -37.19 15.76
CA PRO A 461 14.37 -38.39 15.93
C PRO A 461 14.62 -39.13 14.61
N GLY A 462 15.86 -39.55 14.36
CA GLY A 462 16.25 -40.31 13.16
C GLY A 462 16.37 -39.48 11.89
N LEU A 463 16.14 -38.15 11.96
CA LEU A 463 16.24 -37.26 10.79
C LEU A 463 17.41 -36.28 10.88
N GLN A 464 18.43 -36.65 11.65
CA GLN A 464 19.63 -35.82 11.76
C GLN A 464 20.30 -35.70 10.40
N HIS A 465 20.56 -34.50 9.95
CA HIS A 465 21.19 -34.23 8.66
C HIS A 465 21.91 -32.88 8.67
N GLN A 466 22.86 -32.71 7.77
CA GLN A 466 23.59 -31.48 7.56
C GLN A 466 22.90 -30.65 6.48
N ILE A 467 22.73 -29.35 6.74
CA ILE A 467 22.39 -28.34 5.74
C ILE A 467 23.34 -27.15 5.90
N GLY A 468 23.51 -26.37 4.84
CA GLY A 468 24.40 -25.21 4.84
C GLY A 468 24.49 -24.58 3.45
N GLY A 469 25.23 -23.49 3.30
CA GLY A 469 25.37 -22.75 2.06
C GLY A 469 26.26 -23.42 0.98
N LEU A 470 27.06 -24.42 1.36
CA LEU A 470 27.85 -25.17 0.37
C LEU A 470 26.95 -25.99 -0.54
N GLU A 471 27.37 -26.23 -1.79
CA GLU A 471 26.62 -27.07 -2.73
C GLU A 471 26.48 -28.52 -2.20
N LYS A 472 25.29 -29.07 -2.39
CA LYS A 472 24.91 -30.42 -1.94
C LYS A 472 24.79 -31.37 -3.11
N GLU A 473 25.10 -32.60 -2.86
CA GLU A 473 24.73 -33.71 -3.74
C GLU A 473 23.22 -33.89 -3.75
N ASP A 474 22.67 -34.12 -4.93
CA ASP A 474 21.25 -34.44 -5.08
C ASP A 474 20.89 -35.69 -4.25
N VAL A 475 19.70 -35.74 -3.67
CA VAL A 475 19.18 -36.82 -2.82
C VAL A 475 19.85 -36.87 -1.44
N THR A 476 21.16 -37.13 -1.34
CA THR A 476 21.88 -37.40 -0.08
C THR A 476 22.10 -36.14 0.76
N GLY A 477 22.26 -34.98 0.11
CA GLY A 477 22.60 -33.71 0.77
C GLY A 477 24.04 -33.65 1.30
N HIS A 478 24.94 -34.56 0.89
CA HIS A 478 26.36 -34.46 1.19
C HIS A 478 26.98 -33.26 0.46
N ILE A 479 28.03 -32.68 1.02
CA ILE A 479 28.77 -31.61 0.33
C ILE A 479 29.40 -32.22 -0.95
N SER A 480 29.18 -31.53 -2.09
CA SER A 480 29.68 -31.97 -3.38
C SER A 480 30.30 -30.80 -4.15
N TYR A 481 31.46 -31.09 -4.77
CA TYR A 481 32.16 -30.19 -5.69
C TYR A 481 32.15 -30.74 -7.13
N GLU A 482 31.33 -31.77 -7.39
CA GLU A 482 31.20 -32.36 -8.70
C GLU A 482 30.46 -31.43 -9.65
N ALA A 483 31.07 -31.14 -10.81
CA ALA A 483 30.54 -30.18 -11.77
C ALA A 483 29.15 -30.55 -12.30
N GLU A 484 28.96 -31.84 -12.62
CA GLU A 484 27.67 -32.35 -13.11
C GLU A 484 26.56 -32.29 -12.06
N ASN A 485 26.92 -32.49 -10.78
CA ASN A 485 25.98 -32.33 -9.68
C ASN A 485 25.57 -30.85 -9.51
N HIS A 486 26.54 -29.93 -9.60
CA HIS A 486 26.24 -28.49 -9.51
C HIS A 486 25.28 -28.03 -10.62
N GLU A 487 25.52 -28.45 -11.86
CA GLU A 487 24.62 -28.18 -12.98
C GLU A 487 23.22 -28.76 -12.73
N ARG A 488 23.12 -30.00 -12.28
CA ARG A 488 21.86 -30.67 -11.93
C ARG A 488 21.11 -29.92 -10.85
N MET A 489 21.76 -29.52 -9.77
CA MET A 489 21.14 -28.80 -8.65
C MET A 489 20.65 -27.42 -9.09
N THR A 490 21.36 -26.73 -9.97
CA THR A 490 20.95 -25.47 -10.58
C THR A 490 19.68 -25.66 -11.40
N HIS A 491 19.65 -26.66 -12.28
CA HIS A 491 18.44 -26.97 -13.07
C HIS A 491 17.24 -27.39 -12.20
N LEU A 492 17.45 -28.14 -11.13
CA LEU A 492 16.39 -28.54 -10.20
C LEU A 492 15.77 -27.33 -9.50
N ARG A 493 16.59 -26.38 -9.06
CA ARG A 493 16.11 -25.12 -8.47
C ARG A 493 15.28 -24.30 -9.46
N GLN A 494 15.76 -24.18 -10.71
CA GLN A 494 15.02 -23.48 -11.78
C GLN A 494 13.70 -24.20 -12.11
N ALA A 495 13.73 -25.51 -12.31
CA ALA A 495 12.55 -26.32 -12.64
C ALA A 495 11.47 -26.27 -11.53
N LYS A 496 11.89 -26.20 -10.25
CA LYS A 496 10.98 -25.99 -9.12
C LYS A 496 10.17 -24.71 -9.29
N ILE A 497 10.83 -23.59 -9.60
CA ILE A 497 10.16 -22.29 -9.77
C ILE A 497 9.24 -22.33 -10.99
N GLU A 498 9.70 -22.88 -12.12
CA GLU A 498 8.88 -23.02 -13.33
C GLU A 498 7.62 -23.87 -13.10
N ARG A 499 7.70 -24.91 -12.29
CA ARG A 499 6.58 -25.79 -11.95
C ARG A 499 5.44 -25.03 -11.24
N ILE A 500 5.74 -23.98 -10.49
CA ILE A 500 4.74 -23.13 -9.84
C ILE A 500 3.76 -22.55 -10.88
N ALA A 501 4.19 -22.30 -12.12
CA ALA A 501 3.32 -21.78 -13.18
C ALA A 501 2.09 -22.67 -13.48
N ALA A 502 2.15 -23.97 -13.16
CA ALA A 502 1.01 -24.87 -13.28
C ALA A 502 0.07 -24.85 -12.08
N ASP A 503 0.47 -24.23 -10.98
CA ASP A 503 -0.23 -24.17 -9.68
C ASP A 503 -0.80 -22.78 -9.37
N ILE A 504 -0.66 -21.85 -10.29
CA ILE A 504 -1.18 -20.48 -10.18
C ILE A 504 -2.21 -20.21 -11.27
N PRO A 505 -3.12 -19.24 -11.05
CA PRO A 505 -4.12 -18.86 -12.04
C PRO A 505 -3.52 -18.44 -13.38
N LEU A 506 -4.28 -18.62 -14.45
CA LEU A 506 -3.97 -18.03 -15.75
C LEU A 506 -4.14 -16.50 -15.69
N LEU A 507 -3.40 -15.80 -16.55
CA LEU A 507 -3.58 -14.36 -16.74
C LEU A 507 -4.95 -14.11 -17.40
N GLU A 508 -5.80 -13.39 -16.70
CA GLU A 508 -7.10 -12.96 -17.19
C GLU A 508 -6.98 -11.66 -17.99
N VAL A 509 -7.81 -11.55 -19.02
CA VAL A 509 -7.87 -10.37 -19.89
C VAL A 509 -9.27 -9.80 -19.86
N ASP A 510 -9.38 -8.49 -19.65
CA ASP A 510 -10.61 -7.73 -19.80
C ASP A 510 -10.62 -7.00 -21.14
N ASP A 511 -11.29 -7.60 -22.14
CA ASP A 511 -11.52 -7.03 -23.48
C ASP A 511 -13.01 -7.06 -23.82
N PRO A 512 -13.80 -6.07 -23.39
CA PRO A 512 -15.25 -6.04 -23.65
C PRO A 512 -15.60 -5.98 -25.15
N SER A 513 -14.68 -5.52 -25.99
CA SER A 513 -14.88 -5.43 -27.43
C SER A 513 -14.62 -6.76 -28.17
N GLY A 514 -13.74 -7.58 -27.63
CA GLY A 514 -13.17 -8.75 -28.29
C GLY A 514 -12.35 -8.44 -29.54
N GLU A 515 -12.07 -7.13 -29.81
CA GLU A 515 -11.39 -6.64 -31.02
C GLU A 515 -10.29 -5.63 -30.69
N ALA A 516 -9.83 -5.57 -29.44
CA ALA A 516 -8.80 -4.63 -29.05
C ALA A 516 -7.46 -4.92 -29.76
N GLY A 517 -6.85 -3.91 -30.34
CA GLY A 517 -5.49 -4.01 -30.89
C GLY A 517 -4.39 -3.68 -29.90
N LEU A 518 -4.75 -3.06 -28.77
CA LEU A 518 -3.85 -2.63 -27.71
C LEU A 518 -4.19 -3.38 -26.41
N LEU A 519 -3.20 -4.01 -25.80
CA LEU A 519 -3.26 -4.53 -24.44
C LEU A 519 -2.51 -3.58 -23.49
N VAL A 520 -3.14 -3.16 -22.40
CA VAL A 520 -2.45 -2.50 -21.29
C VAL A 520 -2.20 -3.53 -20.18
N LEU A 521 -0.94 -3.88 -19.97
CA LEU A 521 -0.51 -4.89 -19.01
C LEU A 521 0.06 -4.22 -17.77
N GLY A 522 -0.68 -4.27 -16.65
CA GLY A 522 -0.28 -3.72 -15.37
C GLY A 522 0.33 -4.76 -14.42
N TRP A 523 0.98 -4.26 -13.37
CA TRP A 523 1.40 -5.04 -12.20
C TRP A 523 1.49 -4.12 -10.97
N GLY A 524 1.43 -4.70 -9.76
CA GLY A 524 1.55 -3.90 -8.55
C GLY A 524 0.49 -2.79 -8.47
N SER A 525 0.83 -1.66 -7.90
CA SER A 525 -0.09 -0.54 -7.68
C SER A 525 -0.58 0.20 -8.93
N THR A 526 -0.14 -0.19 -10.12
CA THR A 526 -0.70 0.35 -11.38
C THR A 526 -2.09 -0.21 -11.71
N TYR A 527 -2.61 -1.19 -10.96
CA TYR A 527 -3.92 -1.81 -11.19
C TYR A 527 -5.06 -0.79 -11.32
N GLY A 528 -5.17 0.09 -10.33
CA GLY A 528 -6.25 1.07 -10.29
C GLY A 528 -6.22 2.04 -11.47
N VAL A 529 -5.05 2.59 -11.77
CA VAL A 529 -4.90 3.55 -12.87
C VAL A 529 -5.11 2.89 -14.24
N VAL A 530 -4.69 1.63 -14.43
CA VAL A 530 -4.93 0.87 -15.67
C VAL A 530 -6.43 0.69 -15.90
N ARG A 531 -7.18 0.28 -14.88
CA ARG A 531 -8.64 0.13 -14.97
C ARG A 531 -9.34 1.46 -15.24
N ALA A 532 -8.99 2.50 -14.50
CA ALA A 532 -9.63 3.82 -14.64
C ALA A 532 -9.36 4.45 -16.02
N ALA A 533 -8.10 4.41 -16.48
CA ALA A 533 -7.73 4.96 -17.78
C ALA A 533 -8.34 4.17 -18.95
N ALA A 534 -8.35 2.83 -18.87
CA ALA A 534 -9.01 1.99 -19.87
C ALA A 534 -10.53 2.22 -19.92
N PHE A 535 -11.18 2.40 -18.77
CA PHE A 535 -12.59 2.74 -18.71
C PHE A 535 -12.87 4.06 -19.44
N ARG A 536 -12.14 5.13 -19.13
CA ARG A 536 -12.30 6.45 -19.80
C ARG A 536 -12.00 6.38 -21.30
N ALA A 537 -10.94 5.67 -21.68
CA ALA A 537 -10.60 5.48 -23.08
C ALA A 537 -11.71 4.73 -23.86
N ARG A 538 -12.32 3.71 -23.25
CA ARG A 538 -13.46 2.98 -23.83
C ARG A 538 -14.69 3.88 -24.00
N GLU A 539 -15.00 4.71 -23.00
CA GLU A 539 -16.07 5.73 -23.09
C GLU A 539 -15.80 6.74 -24.23
N ALA A 540 -14.53 7.06 -24.50
CA ALA A 540 -14.11 7.88 -25.64
C ALA A 540 -14.12 7.11 -26.98
N GLY A 541 -14.49 5.82 -27.02
CA GLY A 541 -14.62 5.01 -28.21
C GLY A 541 -13.38 4.20 -28.61
N HIS A 542 -12.33 4.19 -27.80
CA HIS A 542 -11.14 3.36 -28.05
C HIS A 542 -11.36 1.89 -27.65
N LYS A 543 -10.89 0.96 -28.49
CA LYS A 543 -10.90 -0.48 -28.19
C LYS A 543 -9.57 -0.84 -27.52
N VAL A 544 -9.61 -1.05 -26.21
CA VAL A 544 -8.44 -1.37 -25.40
C VAL A 544 -8.75 -2.54 -24.45
N ALA A 545 -7.82 -3.51 -24.40
CA ALA A 545 -7.83 -4.60 -23.46
C ALA A 545 -6.93 -4.30 -22.25
N THR A 546 -7.24 -4.87 -21.11
CA THR A 546 -6.39 -4.80 -19.92
C THR A 546 -6.11 -6.17 -19.35
N ALA A 547 -4.92 -6.35 -18.76
CA ALA A 547 -4.55 -7.49 -17.96
C ALA A 547 -3.67 -7.05 -16.79
N HIS A 548 -3.63 -7.83 -15.71
CA HIS A 548 -2.83 -7.48 -14.53
C HIS A 548 -2.09 -8.68 -13.98
N LEU A 549 -0.77 -8.55 -13.79
CA LEU A 549 0.10 -9.58 -13.26
C LEU A 549 0.19 -9.48 -11.74
N VAL A 550 -0.26 -10.54 -11.05
CA VAL A 550 -0.03 -10.77 -9.61
C VAL A 550 1.22 -11.64 -9.40
N HIS A 551 1.38 -12.69 -10.21
CA HIS A 551 2.56 -13.54 -10.21
C HIS A 551 3.55 -13.04 -11.26
N ILE A 552 4.72 -12.61 -10.79
CA ILE A 552 5.75 -12.01 -11.65
C ILE A 552 6.84 -13.04 -11.97
N ASN A 553 7.12 -13.95 -11.04
CA ASN A 553 8.01 -15.08 -11.28
C ASN A 553 7.53 -16.32 -10.50
N PRO A 554 7.19 -17.41 -11.17
CA PRO A 554 7.01 -17.48 -12.62
C PRO A 554 5.79 -16.67 -13.07
N LEU A 555 5.80 -16.26 -14.32
CA LEU A 555 4.61 -15.68 -14.95
C LEU A 555 3.54 -16.77 -15.17
N PRO A 556 2.25 -16.45 -15.18
CA PRO A 556 1.17 -17.36 -15.60
C PRO A 556 1.50 -18.00 -16.96
N ARG A 557 1.22 -19.29 -17.11
CA ARG A 557 1.65 -20.08 -18.27
C ARG A 557 1.13 -19.57 -19.63
N ASN A 558 -0.01 -18.86 -19.62
CA ASN A 558 -0.61 -18.27 -20.83
C ASN A 558 -0.13 -16.85 -21.13
N THR A 559 0.79 -16.27 -20.32
CA THR A 559 1.21 -14.87 -20.50
C THR A 559 1.78 -14.62 -21.91
N GLY A 560 2.56 -15.57 -22.43
CA GLY A 560 3.12 -15.46 -23.79
C GLY A 560 2.03 -15.39 -24.86
N ASP A 561 1.03 -16.27 -24.79
CA ASP A 561 -0.09 -16.30 -25.72
C ASP A 561 -0.92 -15.01 -25.63
N VAL A 562 -1.16 -14.52 -24.41
CA VAL A 562 -1.91 -13.27 -24.18
C VAL A 562 -1.18 -12.09 -24.82
N VAL A 563 0.11 -11.88 -24.53
CA VAL A 563 0.82 -10.71 -25.06
C VAL A 563 1.03 -10.79 -26.58
N ALA A 564 1.15 -11.99 -27.15
CA ALA A 564 1.29 -12.20 -28.58
C ALA A 564 -0.03 -12.01 -29.36
N ALA A 565 -1.17 -12.07 -28.68
CA ALA A 565 -2.50 -11.89 -29.33
C ALA A 565 -2.79 -10.44 -29.72
N TYR A 566 -2.08 -9.48 -29.17
CA TYR A 566 -2.31 -8.05 -29.40
C TYR A 566 -1.24 -7.44 -30.30
N ARG A 567 -1.66 -6.53 -31.17
CA ARG A 567 -0.74 -5.80 -32.06
C ARG A 567 0.27 -4.95 -31.29
N LYS A 568 -0.14 -4.40 -30.13
CA LYS A 568 0.70 -3.59 -29.25
C LYS A 568 0.43 -3.96 -27.78
N VAL A 569 1.46 -3.92 -26.98
CA VAL A 569 1.38 -4.07 -25.53
C VAL A 569 1.96 -2.82 -24.88
N LEU A 570 1.19 -2.16 -24.01
CA LEU A 570 1.63 -1.02 -23.22
C LEU A 570 1.77 -1.44 -21.77
N ILE A 571 2.92 -1.19 -21.16
CA ILE A 571 3.20 -1.54 -19.75
C ILE A 571 3.46 -0.26 -18.96
N PRO A 572 2.47 0.25 -18.18
CA PRO A 572 2.69 1.39 -17.30
C PRO A 572 3.43 0.96 -16.04
N GLU A 573 4.53 1.66 -15.72
CA GLU A 573 5.38 1.34 -14.58
C GLU A 573 5.90 2.60 -13.88
N MET A 574 6.03 2.54 -12.56
CA MET A 574 6.72 3.56 -11.77
C MET A 574 8.23 3.25 -11.65
N ASN A 575 8.84 2.86 -12.77
CA ASN A 575 10.26 2.61 -12.99
C ASN A 575 10.59 2.84 -14.48
N LEU A 576 11.79 2.57 -14.92
CA LEU A 576 12.22 2.78 -16.32
C LEU A 576 11.94 1.56 -17.23
N GLY A 577 10.82 0.85 -17.03
CA GLY A 577 10.37 -0.23 -17.91
C GLY A 577 10.96 -1.59 -17.54
N GLN A 578 11.10 -1.92 -16.26
CA GLN A 578 11.69 -3.19 -15.80
C GLN A 578 10.86 -4.38 -16.24
N LEU A 579 9.53 -4.37 -16.05
CA LEU A 579 8.67 -5.46 -16.54
C LEU A 579 8.61 -5.47 -18.07
N ALA A 580 8.57 -4.32 -18.72
CA ALA A 580 8.59 -4.24 -20.17
C ALA A 580 9.83 -4.94 -20.77
N MET A 581 11.00 -4.74 -20.16
CA MET A 581 12.22 -5.45 -20.57
C MET A 581 12.11 -6.97 -20.39
N ILE A 582 11.52 -7.44 -19.28
CA ILE A 582 11.31 -8.87 -19.01
C ILE A 582 10.37 -9.47 -20.05
N VAL A 583 9.24 -8.83 -20.31
CA VAL A 583 8.24 -9.30 -21.30
C VAL A 583 8.85 -9.36 -22.71
N ARG A 584 9.56 -8.31 -23.10
CA ARG A 584 10.27 -8.27 -24.40
C ARG A 584 11.30 -9.39 -24.55
N SER A 585 12.14 -9.59 -23.54
CA SER A 585 13.21 -10.61 -23.61
C SER A 585 12.65 -12.03 -23.58
N LYS A 586 11.58 -12.28 -22.82
CA LYS A 586 11.03 -13.62 -22.63
C LYS A 586 10.12 -14.06 -23.78
N PHE A 587 9.36 -13.14 -24.37
CA PHE A 587 8.34 -13.46 -25.37
C PHE A 587 8.62 -12.89 -26.75
N LEU A 588 9.66 -12.08 -26.92
CA LEU A 588 10.07 -11.44 -28.17
C LEU A 588 8.94 -10.60 -28.82
N VAL A 589 8.14 -9.96 -27.99
CA VAL A 589 7.05 -9.08 -28.40
C VAL A 589 7.46 -7.62 -28.31
N ASP A 590 6.83 -6.76 -29.13
CA ASP A 590 7.02 -5.32 -29.07
C ASP A 590 6.15 -4.69 -27.97
N ALA A 591 6.66 -4.72 -26.74
CA ALA A 591 6.01 -4.12 -25.58
C ALA A 591 6.60 -2.71 -25.31
N ASP A 592 5.75 -1.70 -25.37
CA ASP A 592 6.09 -0.33 -24.98
C ASP A 592 6.00 -0.14 -23.48
N SER A 593 6.89 0.68 -22.91
CA SER A 593 6.79 1.12 -21.53
C SER A 593 6.24 2.55 -21.44
N PHE A 594 5.30 2.78 -20.53
CA PHE A 594 4.99 4.11 -20.04
C PHE A 594 5.61 4.28 -18.65
N ALA A 595 6.80 4.89 -18.61
CA ALA A 595 7.61 5.03 -17.40
C ALA A 595 7.38 6.37 -16.71
N LYS A 596 6.98 6.35 -15.43
CA LYS A 596 6.87 7.54 -14.58
C LYS A 596 7.67 7.35 -13.29
N VAL A 597 8.82 8.03 -13.18
CA VAL A 597 9.73 7.92 -12.03
C VAL A 597 9.76 9.28 -11.31
N GLN A 598 8.73 9.53 -10.50
CA GLN A 598 8.52 10.84 -9.83
C GLN A 598 8.19 10.70 -8.34
N GLY A 599 8.26 9.49 -7.78
CA GLY A 599 7.86 9.24 -6.39
C GLY A 599 6.36 9.46 -6.14
N GLN A 600 5.54 9.34 -7.16
CA GLN A 600 4.08 9.54 -7.13
C GLN A 600 3.39 8.53 -8.04
N PRO A 601 2.13 8.13 -7.74
CA PRO A 601 1.35 7.29 -8.62
C PRO A 601 1.18 7.92 -10.01
N ILE A 602 0.99 7.08 -11.02
CA ILE A 602 0.57 7.50 -12.35
C ILE A 602 -0.85 8.07 -12.24
N LEU A 603 -1.10 9.20 -12.89
CA LEU A 603 -2.43 9.80 -12.93
C LEU A 603 -3.27 9.18 -14.05
N THR A 604 -4.58 9.11 -13.85
CA THR A 604 -5.49 8.45 -14.80
C THR A 604 -5.44 9.12 -16.17
N HIS A 605 -5.45 10.45 -16.25
CA HIS A 605 -5.40 11.17 -17.51
C HIS A 605 -4.07 10.99 -18.26
N GLU A 606 -2.93 10.86 -17.54
CA GLU A 606 -1.63 10.60 -18.18
C GLU A 606 -1.64 9.27 -18.95
N LEU A 607 -2.21 8.21 -18.32
CA LEU A 607 -2.30 6.90 -18.96
C LEU A 607 -3.41 6.86 -20.01
N GLU A 608 -4.52 7.57 -19.84
CA GLU A 608 -5.59 7.73 -20.82
C GLU A 608 -5.05 8.34 -22.13
N ASP A 609 -4.25 9.42 -22.04
CA ASP A 609 -3.59 10.06 -23.18
C ASP A 609 -2.64 9.09 -23.90
N GLU A 610 -1.91 8.25 -23.13
CA GLU A 610 -1.02 7.23 -23.68
C GLU A 610 -1.79 6.12 -24.41
N ILE A 611 -2.92 5.69 -23.86
CA ILE A 611 -3.82 4.72 -24.50
C ILE A 611 -4.36 5.32 -25.81
N ALA A 612 -4.92 6.53 -25.78
CA ALA A 612 -5.49 7.19 -26.94
C ALA A 612 -4.49 7.36 -28.11
N ARG A 613 -3.21 7.58 -27.78
CA ARG A 613 -2.14 7.69 -28.82
C ARG A 613 -1.79 6.35 -29.48
N ARG A 614 -2.10 5.19 -28.86
CA ARG A 614 -1.67 3.87 -29.31
C ARG A 614 -2.82 2.98 -29.80
N ALA A 615 -4.03 3.19 -29.30
CA ALA A 615 -5.25 2.48 -29.69
C ALA A 615 -5.76 2.89 -31.10
#